data_2f470a69f992f5f163d94083068a5e84
#
_entry.id   2f470a69f992f5f163d94083068a5e84
#
_cell.length_a   1.000
_cell.length_b   1.000
_cell.length_c   1.000
_cell.angle_alpha   90.00
_cell.angle_beta   90.00
_cell.angle_gamma   90.00
#
_symmetry.space_group_name_H-M   'P 1'
#
loop_
_entity.id
_entity.type
_entity.pdbx_description
1 polymer ?
#
loop_
_entity_poly.entity_id
_entity_poly.type
_entity_poly.pdbx_seq_one_letter_code
_entity_poly.pdbx_strand_id
1 'polypeptide(L)'
;GLQAYLRGARGTMSRLQKWAAARVGDGGAPIKVRVVKGANLPMERVDAESHDWALATWHSKEASDASYKAVLDYALHPERIGNVRIGIAGHNLFDIALAWLLANQRGATQGIEFEMLLGMASAQATVVRRTVGSLLLYTPVVHPAEFDVAIAYLIRRLEEGASTDNFMSAVFDLDEQPA
;
A
#
# COMPACT_ATOMS: atom_id res chain seq x y z
N GLY A 1 -3.06 7.63 5.64
CA GLY A 1 -2.70 6.74 4.55
C GLY A 1 -2.65 7.45 3.21
N LEU A 2 -1.84 6.94 2.29
CA LEU A 2 -1.76 7.42 0.92
C LEU A 2 -2.20 6.28 -0.01
N GLN A 3 -3.18 6.56 -0.86
CA GLN A 3 -3.77 5.59 -1.78
C GLN A 3 -3.17 5.80 -3.19
N ALA A 4 -2.43 4.81 -3.67
CA ALA A 4 -1.68 4.93 -4.94
C ALA A 4 -2.58 4.87 -6.18
N TYR A 5 -3.82 4.37 -6.07
CA TYR A 5 -4.77 4.37 -7.18
C TYR A 5 -5.25 5.78 -7.57
N LEU A 6 -5.02 6.79 -6.72
CA LEU A 6 -5.27 8.20 -7.05
C LEU A 6 -4.15 8.73 -7.95
N ARG A 7 -4.51 9.39 -9.05
CA ARG A 7 -3.54 9.91 -10.05
C ARG A 7 -2.52 10.88 -9.48
N GLY A 8 -2.88 11.62 -8.42
CA GLY A 8 -1.99 12.57 -7.74
C GLY A 8 -1.10 11.99 -6.64
N ALA A 9 -1.11 10.66 -6.42
CA ALA A 9 -0.49 10.02 -5.25
C ALA A 9 1.01 10.34 -5.11
N ARG A 10 1.80 10.21 -6.19
CA ARG A 10 3.24 10.51 -6.17
C ARG A 10 3.51 11.99 -5.87
N GLY A 11 2.74 12.90 -6.47
CA GLY A 11 2.83 14.35 -6.18
C GLY A 11 2.49 14.67 -4.73
N THR A 12 1.48 14.01 -4.17
CA THR A 12 1.10 14.14 -2.76
C THR A 12 2.20 13.63 -1.85
N MET A 13 2.82 12.48 -2.14
CA MET A 13 3.98 11.98 -1.39
C MET A 13 5.13 12.99 -1.43
N SER A 14 5.41 13.58 -2.59
CA SER A 14 6.48 14.58 -2.71
C SER A 14 6.22 15.83 -1.85
N ARG A 15 4.99 16.37 -1.87
CA ARG A 15 4.63 17.52 -1.02
C ARG A 15 4.73 17.17 0.46
N LEU A 16 4.25 15.99 0.84
CA LEU A 16 4.32 15.50 2.23
C LEU A 16 5.77 15.34 2.71
N GLN A 17 6.65 14.79 1.86
CA GLN A 17 8.08 14.65 2.17
C GLN A 17 8.76 16.01 2.40
N LYS A 18 8.46 16.99 1.55
CA LYS A 18 8.98 18.37 1.72
C LYS A 18 8.52 18.99 3.02
N TRP A 19 7.21 18.88 3.33
CA TRP A 19 6.66 19.36 4.58
C TRP A 19 7.28 18.67 5.80
N ALA A 20 7.41 17.35 5.76
CA ALA A 20 8.01 16.57 6.86
C ALA A 20 9.49 16.93 7.06
N ALA A 21 10.24 17.15 5.98
CA ALA A 21 11.64 17.56 6.06
C ALA A 21 11.78 18.92 6.76
N ALA A 22 10.94 19.90 6.40
CA ALA A 22 10.91 21.20 7.08
C ALA A 22 10.57 21.05 8.57
N ARG A 23 9.51 20.28 8.89
CA ARG A 23 9.12 19.97 10.27
C ARG A 23 10.26 19.35 11.10
N VAL A 24 10.99 18.39 10.53
CA VAL A 24 12.13 17.73 11.22
C VAL A 24 13.29 18.72 11.37
N GLY A 25 13.54 19.55 10.35
CA GLY A 25 14.55 20.63 10.42
C GLY A 25 14.26 21.64 11.53
N ASP A 26 12.99 21.91 11.83
CA ASP A 26 12.54 22.77 12.93
C ASP A 26 12.49 22.04 14.30
N GLY A 27 13.04 20.84 14.39
CA GLY A 27 13.09 20.04 15.63
C GLY A 27 11.84 19.20 15.90
N GLY A 28 10.91 19.10 14.96
CA GLY A 28 9.74 18.21 15.06
C GLY A 28 10.08 16.76 14.80
N ALA A 29 9.24 15.84 15.29
CA ALA A 29 9.43 14.41 15.07
C ALA A 29 9.08 13.98 13.62
N PRO A 30 9.76 12.95 13.07
CA PRO A 30 9.35 12.30 11.84
C PRO A 30 7.92 11.77 11.92
N ILE A 31 7.27 11.66 10.78
CA ILE A 31 5.93 11.07 10.67
C ILE A 31 5.99 9.69 10.02
N LYS A 32 4.90 8.93 10.15
CA LYS A 32 4.69 7.67 9.41
C LYS A 32 3.53 7.81 8.44
N VAL A 33 3.72 7.30 7.24
CA VAL A 33 2.67 7.23 6.21
C VAL A 33 2.51 5.79 5.75
N ARG A 34 1.28 5.26 5.85
CA ARG A 34 0.92 4.00 5.23
C ARG A 34 0.63 4.22 3.76
N VAL A 35 1.30 3.46 2.90
CA VAL A 35 1.06 3.42 1.46
C VAL A 35 0.27 2.17 1.12
N VAL A 36 -0.86 2.35 0.46
CA VAL A 36 -1.74 1.29 -0.02
C VAL A 36 -1.99 1.47 -1.52
N LYS A 37 -2.34 0.40 -2.23
CA LYS A 37 -2.79 0.51 -3.64
C LYS A 37 -4.11 1.29 -3.71
N GLY A 38 -5.06 0.92 -2.92
CA GLY A 38 -6.44 1.39 -2.89
C GLY A 38 -7.39 0.25 -3.21
N ALA A 39 -8.51 0.21 -2.51
CA ALA A 39 -9.36 -0.96 -2.48
C ALA A 39 -10.78 -0.71 -2.99
N ASN A 40 -11.11 0.53 -3.32
CA ASN A 40 -12.48 0.93 -3.63
C ASN A 40 -12.64 1.33 -5.12
N LEU A 41 -11.79 0.84 -6.01
CA LEU A 41 -11.80 1.24 -7.41
C LEU A 41 -13.18 1.08 -8.10
N PRO A 42 -13.93 -0.03 -7.90
CA PRO A 42 -15.26 -0.15 -8.45
C PRO A 42 -16.24 0.91 -7.90
N MET A 43 -16.18 1.18 -6.60
CA MET A 43 -17.03 2.18 -5.95
C MET A 43 -16.71 3.60 -6.42
N GLU A 44 -15.44 3.94 -6.55
CA GLU A 44 -15.01 5.24 -7.10
C GLU A 44 -15.52 5.47 -8.53
N ARG A 45 -15.60 4.39 -9.34
CA ARG A 45 -16.18 4.45 -10.68
C ARG A 45 -17.69 4.71 -10.64
N VAL A 46 -18.41 3.96 -9.81
CA VAL A 46 -19.87 4.13 -9.65
C VAL A 46 -20.19 5.54 -9.14
N ASP A 47 -19.44 6.04 -8.16
CA ASP A 47 -19.63 7.40 -7.65
C ASP A 47 -19.38 8.46 -8.73
N ALA A 48 -18.29 8.33 -9.48
CA ALA A 48 -17.95 9.25 -10.56
C ALA A 48 -19.04 9.25 -11.65
N GLU A 49 -19.50 8.08 -12.08
CA GLU A 49 -20.58 7.92 -13.07
C GLU A 49 -21.92 8.48 -12.57
N SER A 50 -22.27 8.21 -11.29
CA SER A 50 -23.55 8.64 -10.72
C SER A 50 -23.66 10.16 -10.55
N HIS A 51 -22.53 10.85 -10.44
CA HIS A 51 -22.46 12.29 -10.20
C HIS A 51 -21.89 13.08 -11.39
N ASP A 52 -21.62 12.41 -12.51
CA ASP A 52 -20.95 12.99 -13.68
C ASP A 52 -19.62 13.67 -13.33
N TRP A 53 -18.85 13.04 -12.44
CA TRP A 53 -17.53 13.51 -12.04
C TRP A 53 -16.41 12.87 -12.86
N ALA A 54 -15.33 13.59 -13.05
CA ALA A 54 -14.12 13.00 -13.60
C ALA A 54 -13.57 11.95 -12.64
N LEU A 55 -13.24 10.76 -13.15
CA LEU A 55 -12.66 9.67 -12.35
C LEU A 55 -11.33 10.12 -11.73
N ALA A 56 -11.26 10.13 -10.41
CA ALA A 56 -10.08 10.54 -9.65
C ALA A 56 -8.96 9.46 -9.64
N THR A 57 -9.34 8.22 -9.86
CA THR A 57 -8.42 7.08 -9.83
C THR A 57 -7.83 6.78 -11.21
N TRP A 58 -6.82 5.90 -11.25
CA TRP A 58 -6.35 5.30 -12.49
C TRP A 58 -7.46 4.42 -13.11
N HIS A 59 -7.39 4.28 -14.44
CA HIS A 59 -8.42 3.54 -15.17
C HIS A 59 -8.28 2.02 -15.05
N SER A 60 -7.09 1.53 -14.72
CA SER A 60 -6.82 0.10 -14.64
C SER A 60 -6.04 -0.29 -13.39
N LYS A 61 -6.05 -1.58 -13.11
CA LYS A 61 -5.25 -2.18 -12.02
C LYS A 61 -3.76 -2.02 -12.27
N GLU A 62 -3.31 -2.25 -13.50
CA GLU A 62 -1.89 -2.15 -13.90
C GLU A 62 -1.38 -0.72 -13.69
N ALA A 63 -2.17 0.29 -14.05
CA ALA A 63 -1.82 1.69 -13.81
C ALA A 63 -1.75 2.02 -12.30
N SER A 64 -2.65 1.44 -11.51
CA SER A 64 -2.61 1.56 -10.04
C SER A 64 -1.39 0.87 -9.44
N ASP A 65 -1.03 -0.31 -9.93
CA ASP A 65 0.15 -1.07 -9.53
C ASP A 65 1.44 -0.31 -9.90
N ALA A 66 1.51 0.24 -11.10
CA ALA A 66 2.64 1.07 -11.52
C ALA A 66 2.77 2.34 -10.65
N SER A 67 1.65 3.00 -10.35
CA SER A 67 1.61 4.15 -9.45
C SER A 67 2.11 3.79 -8.04
N TYR A 68 1.68 2.64 -7.51
CA TYR A 68 2.13 2.15 -6.20
C TYR A 68 3.65 1.95 -6.18
N LYS A 69 4.21 1.28 -7.17
CA LYS A 69 5.66 1.08 -7.30
C LYS A 69 6.40 2.40 -7.43
N ALA A 70 5.88 3.36 -8.22
CA ALA A 70 6.47 4.68 -8.38
C ALA A 70 6.42 5.52 -7.08
N VAL A 71 5.39 5.37 -6.25
CA VAL A 71 5.30 5.99 -4.92
C VAL A 71 6.33 5.37 -3.98
N LEU A 72 6.46 4.04 -3.95
CA LEU A 72 7.46 3.34 -3.12
C LEU A 72 8.87 3.69 -3.56
N ASP A 73 9.16 3.65 -4.85
CA ASP A 73 10.47 4.01 -5.41
C ASP A 73 10.88 5.43 -4.98
N TYR A 74 9.95 6.38 -5.08
CA TYR A 74 10.20 7.75 -4.63
C TYR A 74 10.40 7.84 -3.11
N ALA A 75 9.57 7.16 -2.32
CA ALA A 75 9.57 7.27 -0.87
C ALA A 75 10.75 6.56 -0.20
N LEU A 76 11.14 5.40 -0.71
CA LEU A 76 12.21 4.56 -0.17
C LEU A 76 13.60 5.06 -0.62
N HIS A 77 13.89 6.30 -0.29
CA HIS A 77 15.18 6.94 -0.57
C HIS A 77 15.84 7.38 0.73
N PRO A 78 17.17 7.18 0.92
CA PRO A 78 17.87 7.52 2.16
C PRO A 78 17.61 8.95 2.64
N GLU A 79 17.57 9.91 1.74
CA GLU A 79 17.33 11.33 2.05
C GLU A 79 15.90 11.64 2.54
N ARG A 80 14.96 10.72 2.33
CA ARG A 80 13.53 10.93 2.59
C ARG A 80 13.00 10.10 3.75
N ILE A 81 13.52 8.88 3.86
CA ILE A 81 12.99 7.89 4.81
C ILE A 81 13.17 8.32 6.27
N GLY A 82 14.17 9.16 6.56
CA GLY A 82 14.40 9.73 7.88
C GLY A 82 13.30 10.69 8.33
N ASN A 83 12.64 11.37 7.38
CA ASN A 83 11.59 12.34 7.66
C ASN A 83 10.19 11.72 7.63
N VAL A 84 9.98 10.75 6.75
CA VAL A 84 8.70 10.03 6.60
C VAL A 84 8.96 8.54 6.56
N ARG A 85 8.65 7.86 7.63
CA ARG A 85 8.65 6.39 7.68
C ARG A 85 7.51 5.85 6.84
N ILE A 86 7.74 4.74 6.14
CA ILE A 86 6.78 4.17 5.21
C ILE A 86 6.22 2.85 5.73
N GLY A 87 4.91 2.82 5.96
CA GLY A 87 4.15 1.59 6.16
C GLY A 87 3.77 1.01 4.80
N ILE A 88 4.34 -0.12 4.45
CA ILE A 88 4.11 -0.83 3.17
C ILE A 88 2.98 -1.82 3.41
N ALA A 89 1.76 -1.43 3.02
CA ALA A 89 0.57 -2.21 3.32
C ALA A 89 0.07 -2.97 2.09
N GLY A 90 -0.06 -4.29 2.25
CA GLY A 90 -0.59 -5.16 1.20
C GLY A 90 -0.27 -6.63 1.42
N HIS A 91 -0.92 -7.49 0.65
CA HIS A 91 -0.75 -8.95 0.67
C HIS A 91 -0.01 -9.49 -0.57
N ASN A 92 0.26 -8.64 -1.57
CA ASN A 92 0.98 -9.03 -2.77
C ASN A 92 2.46 -9.25 -2.45
N LEU A 93 2.91 -10.50 -2.50
CA LEU A 93 4.28 -10.88 -2.15
C LEU A 93 5.33 -10.28 -3.09
N PHE A 94 4.99 -10.03 -4.36
CA PHE A 94 5.91 -9.37 -5.31
C PHE A 94 6.15 -7.92 -4.93
N ASP A 95 5.12 -7.20 -4.49
CA ASP A 95 5.27 -5.82 -4.02
C ASP A 95 6.06 -5.75 -2.71
N ILE A 96 5.83 -6.71 -1.81
CA ILE A 96 6.60 -6.83 -0.56
C ILE A 96 8.07 -7.11 -0.87
N ALA A 97 8.34 -8.07 -1.76
CA ALA A 97 9.70 -8.40 -2.18
C ALA A 97 10.40 -7.21 -2.84
N LEU A 98 9.72 -6.53 -3.78
CA LEU A 98 10.23 -5.32 -4.42
C LEU A 98 10.62 -4.26 -3.39
N ALA A 99 9.72 -3.95 -2.46
CA ALA A 99 9.96 -2.93 -1.44
C ALA A 99 11.10 -3.32 -0.51
N TRP A 100 11.18 -4.58 -0.11
CA TRP A 100 12.26 -5.09 0.74
C TRP A 100 13.62 -5.03 0.05
N LEU A 101 13.72 -5.49 -1.21
CA LEU A 101 14.95 -5.46 -1.98
C LEU A 101 15.40 -4.01 -2.24
N LEU A 102 14.47 -3.13 -2.60
CA LEU A 102 14.74 -1.72 -2.82
C LEU A 102 15.25 -1.02 -1.56
N ALA A 103 14.60 -1.27 -0.41
CA ALA A 103 15.01 -0.71 0.87
C ALA A 103 16.39 -1.21 1.31
N ASN A 104 16.70 -2.50 1.10
CA ASN A 104 18.03 -3.05 1.39
C ASN A 104 19.11 -2.44 0.48
N GLN A 105 18.86 -2.39 -0.82
CA GLN A 105 19.78 -1.81 -1.80
C GLN A 105 20.13 -0.35 -1.46
N ARG A 106 19.17 0.40 -0.92
CA ARG A 106 19.30 1.82 -0.62
C ARG A 106 19.68 2.14 0.84
N GLY A 107 19.81 1.13 1.69
CA GLY A 107 20.06 1.34 3.12
C GLY A 107 18.92 2.02 3.87
N ALA A 108 17.67 1.82 3.42
CA ALA A 108 16.46 2.49 3.92
C ALA A 108 15.60 1.61 4.83
N THR A 109 16.09 0.45 5.26
CA THR A 109 15.31 -0.56 6.01
C THR A 109 14.84 -0.08 7.38
N GLN A 110 15.56 0.86 8.01
CA GLN A 110 15.19 1.39 9.33
C GLN A 110 13.93 2.28 9.31
N GLY A 111 13.53 2.76 8.14
CA GLY A 111 12.39 3.65 7.98
C GLY A 111 11.15 2.98 7.40
N ILE A 112 11.15 1.66 7.21
CA ILE A 112 10.00 0.92 6.67
C ILE A 112 9.37 -0.01 7.69
N GLU A 113 8.10 -0.29 7.51
CA GLU A 113 7.36 -1.30 8.24
C GLU A 113 6.38 -1.97 7.26
N PHE A 114 6.38 -3.31 7.24
CA PHE A 114 5.41 -4.06 6.46
C PHE A 114 4.14 -4.25 7.27
N GLU A 115 2.99 -4.10 6.60
CA GLU A 115 1.69 -4.14 7.22
C GLU A 115 0.74 -5.08 6.46
N MET A 116 0.13 -6.03 7.16
CA MET A 116 -0.83 -6.98 6.60
C MET A 116 -2.11 -7.00 7.44
N LEU A 117 -3.23 -7.37 6.82
CA LEU A 117 -4.50 -7.50 7.52
C LEU A 117 -4.50 -8.77 8.38
N LEU A 118 -4.85 -8.63 9.66
CA LEU A 118 -5.01 -9.75 10.57
C LEU A 118 -6.11 -10.71 10.07
N GLY A 119 -5.83 -11.99 10.12
CA GLY A 119 -6.77 -13.05 9.72
C GLY A 119 -6.76 -13.39 8.22
N MET A 120 -6.08 -12.59 7.39
CA MET A 120 -5.86 -12.92 5.98
C MET A 120 -4.43 -13.46 5.76
N ALA A 121 -4.33 -14.50 4.91
CA ALA A 121 -3.03 -15.00 4.42
C ALA A 121 -1.99 -15.25 5.54
N SER A 122 -2.38 -15.96 6.60
CA SER A 122 -1.54 -16.19 7.78
C SER A 122 -0.21 -16.91 7.48
N ALA A 123 -0.19 -17.82 6.50
CA ALA A 123 1.04 -18.45 6.06
C ALA A 123 2.01 -17.46 5.42
N GLN A 124 1.52 -16.59 4.51
CA GLN A 124 2.31 -15.53 3.90
C GLN A 124 2.82 -14.54 4.95
N ALA A 125 1.96 -14.13 5.90
CA ALA A 125 2.34 -13.24 6.99
C ALA A 125 3.50 -13.82 7.82
N THR A 126 3.47 -15.13 8.09
CA THR A 126 4.56 -15.83 8.80
C THR A 126 5.86 -15.78 8.02
N VAL A 127 5.83 -16.04 6.71
CA VAL A 127 7.02 -15.99 5.85
C VAL A 127 7.56 -14.57 5.76
N VAL A 128 6.70 -13.59 5.49
CA VAL A 128 7.08 -12.18 5.43
C VAL A 128 7.77 -11.75 6.73
N ARG A 129 7.15 -12.02 7.89
CA ARG A 129 7.73 -11.69 9.18
C ARG A 129 9.13 -12.29 9.38
N ARG A 130 9.34 -13.54 8.98
CA ARG A 130 10.66 -14.20 9.08
C ARG A 130 11.70 -13.52 8.17
N THR A 131 11.30 -13.07 7.00
CA THR A 131 12.20 -12.44 6.01
C THR A 131 12.57 -11.03 6.39
N VAL A 132 11.59 -10.22 6.82
CA VAL A 132 11.78 -8.78 7.06
C VAL A 132 12.04 -8.43 8.53
N GLY A 133 11.95 -9.41 9.44
CA GLY A 133 12.23 -9.26 10.88
C GLY A 133 11.01 -8.84 11.70
N SER A 134 10.13 -7.97 11.20
CA SER A 134 8.92 -7.51 11.89
C SER A 134 7.76 -7.33 10.92
N LEU A 135 6.53 -7.50 11.41
CA LEU A 135 5.32 -7.32 10.63
C LEU A 135 4.22 -6.74 11.53
N LEU A 136 3.61 -5.67 11.10
CA LEU A 136 2.42 -5.12 11.75
C LEU A 136 1.17 -5.78 11.17
N LEU A 137 0.37 -6.38 12.04
CA LEU A 137 -0.95 -6.89 11.67
C LEU A 137 -2.00 -5.89 12.11
N TYR A 138 -2.79 -5.38 11.18
CA TYR A 138 -3.86 -4.43 11.47
C TYR A 138 -5.23 -5.08 11.32
N THR A 139 -6.20 -4.53 12.04
CA THR A 139 -7.61 -4.92 11.98
C THR A 139 -8.48 -3.67 12.07
N PRO A 140 -9.71 -3.68 11.52
CA PRO A 140 -10.66 -2.61 11.78
C PRO A 140 -10.96 -2.50 13.26
N VAL A 141 -10.93 -1.29 13.79
CA VAL A 141 -11.35 -0.98 15.15
C VAL A 141 -12.49 0.03 15.03
N VAL A 142 -13.68 -0.39 15.41
CA VAL A 142 -14.91 0.41 15.33
C VAL A 142 -15.65 0.37 16.65
N HIS A 143 -16.51 1.33 16.89
CA HIS A 143 -17.43 1.27 18.02
C HIS A 143 -18.38 0.05 17.84
N PRO A 144 -18.79 -0.66 18.91
CA PRO A 144 -19.68 -1.81 18.80
C PRO A 144 -20.97 -1.55 18.01
N ALA A 145 -21.53 -0.34 18.07
CA ALA A 145 -22.71 0.06 17.29
C ALA A 145 -22.46 0.20 15.79
N GLU A 146 -21.18 0.20 15.35
CA GLU A 146 -20.75 0.33 13.94
C GLU A 146 -20.09 -0.96 13.44
N PHE A 147 -20.37 -2.09 14.07
CA PHE A 147 -19.73 -3.37 13.74
C PHE A 147 -20.03 -3.85 12.32
N ASP A 148 -21.17 -3.51 11.77
CA ASP A 148 -21.56 -3.73 10.37
C ASP A 148 -20.58 -3.06 9.38
N VAL A 149 -20.05 -1.89 9.70
CA VAL A 149 -19.01 -1.20 8.90
C VAL A 149 -17.73 -2.02 8.85
N ALA A 150 -17.33 -2.63 9.97
CA ALA A 150 -16.16 -3.51 10.02
C ALA A 150 -16.37 -4.79 9.21
N ILE A 151 -17.58 -5.39 9.27
CA ILE A 151 -17.94 -6.56 8.46
C ILE A 151 -17.89 -6.19 6.97
N ALA A 152 -18.52 -5.10 6.55
CA ALA A 152 -18.51 -4.63 5.17
C ALA A 152 -17.08 -4.36 4.66
N TYR A 153 -16.21 -3.82 5.49
CA TYR A 153 -14.79 -3.65 5.18
C TYR A 153 -14.09 -5.00 4.92
N LEU A 154 -14.29 -5.99 5.79
CA LEU A 154 -13.67 -7.31 5.65
C LEU A 154 -14.19 -8.07 4.43
N ILE A 155 -15.49 -8.02 4.15
CA ILE A 155 -16.09 -8.64 2.95
C ILE A 155 -15.43 -8.10 1.69
N ARG A 156 -15.28 -6.78 1.54
CA ARG A 156 -14.60 -6.19 0.38
C ARG A 156 -13.15 -6.69 0.22
N ARG A 157 -12.45 -6.94 1.33
CA ARG A 157 -11.08 -7.52 1.28
C ARG A 157 -11.08 -8.96 0.81
N LEU A 158 -12.07 -9.75 1.22
CA LEU A 158 -12.22 -11.14 0.76
C LEU A 158 -12.57 -11.20 -0.73
N GLU A 159 -13.47 -10.34 -1.21
CA GLU A 159 -13.81 -10.24 -2.62
C GLU A 159 -12.60 -9.86 -3.49
N GLU A 160 -11.78 -8.94 -3.06
CA GLU A 160 -10.51 -8.61 -3.73
C GLU A 160 -9.55 -9.81 -3.78
N GLY A 161 -9.48 -10.59 -2.71
CA GLY A 161 -8.67 -11.80 -2.65
C GLY A 161 -9.15 -12.91 -3.59
N ALA A 162 -10.45 -12.97 -3.86
CA ALA A 162 -11.09 -13.94 -4.75
C ALA A 162 -11.12 -13.51 -6.23
N SER A 163 -10.72 -12.28 -6.55
CA SER A 163 -10.67 -11.76 -7.91
C SER A 163 -9.65 -12.52 -8.76
N THR A 164 -9.99 -12.79 -10.02
CA THR A 164 -9.07 -13.38 -11.02
C THR A 164 -7.84 -12.50 -11.28
N ASP A 165 -7.93 -11.20 -10.98
CA ASP A 165 -6.83 -10.24 -11.08
C ASP A 165 -5.91 -10.27 -9.86
N ASN A 166 -6.09 -11.20 -8.94
CA ASN A 166 -5.22 -11.35 -7.79
C ASN A 166 -3.81 -11.84 -8.24
N PHE A 167 -2.76 -11.36 -7.57
CA PHE A 167 -1.38 -11.78 -7.83
C PHE A 167 -1.17 -13.29 -7.73
N MET A 168 -2.02 -14.02 -7.00
CA MET A 168 -1.93 -15.49 -6.89
C MET A 168 -2.18 -16.20 -8.22
N SER A 169 -3.00 -15.64 -9.11
CA SER A 169 -3.15 -16.20 -10.47
C SER A 169 -1.84 -16.05 -11.26
N ALA A 170 -1.15 -14.93 -11.14
CA ALA A 170 0.14 -14.71 -11.81
C ALA A 170 1.26 -15.65 -11.32
N VAL A 171 1.15 -16.24 -10.13
CA VAL A 171 2.14 -17.22 -9.63
C VAL A 171 2.13 -18.52 -10.45
N PHE A 172 0.98 -18.88 -11.00
CA PHE A 172 0.84 -20.07 -11.84
C PHE A 172 1.23 -19.82 -13.30
N ASP A 173 1.32 -18.53 -13.71
CA ASP A 173 1.63 -18.13 -15.08
C ASP A 173 3.11 -17.69 -15.24
N LEU A 174 3.95 -17.89 -14.24
CA LEU A 174 5.36 -17.49 -14.26
C LEU A 174 6.20 -18.18 -15.37
N ASP A 175 5.76 -19.34 -15.84
CA ASP A 175 6.44 -20.08 -16.92
C ASP A 175 6.08 -19.54 -18.32
N GLU A 176 5.07 -18.68 -18.46
CA GLU A 176 4.60 -18.17 -19.75
C GLU A 176 5.11 -16.75 -20.08
N GLN A 177 5.74 -16.04 -19.13
CA GLN A 177 6.28 -14.71 -19.37
C GLN A 177 7.78 -14.76 -19.62
N PRO A 178 8.27 -14.44 -20.85
CA PRO A 178 9.70 -14.25 -21.08
C PRO A 178 10.22 -13.06 -20.27
N ALA A 179 11.40 -13.21 -19.74
CA ALA A 179 12.13 -12.22 -18.95
C ALA A 179 12.38 -10.91 -19.70
#